data_2717b26ed0b64a961cd7e611396ee276
#
_entry.id   2717b26ed0b64a961cd7e611396ee276
#
_cell.length_a   1.000
_cell.length_b   1.000
_cell.length_c   1.000
_cell.angle_alpha   90.00
_cell.angle_beta   90.00
_cell.angle_gamma   90.00
#
_symmetry.space_group_name_H-M   'P 1'
#
loop_
_entity.id
_entity.type
_entity.pdbx_description
1 polymer ?
#
loop_
_entity_poly.entity_id
_entity_poly.type
_entity_poly.pdbx_seq_one_letter_code
_entity_poly.pdbx_strand_id
1 'polypeptide(L)'
;KNKIKLIHLSSTSVYGKQTDLVDENCEEKYLKPQSPYAEIKLIEEKMLKKESRYLKYNTFRFGTISGVSKGIRFHTAVNKFCFNAALGKNINVYKTALNQYRPYLSLKDAFKVFKFCIEKNFFHNDIFNALSGNFTVNQILKKIKKYKKNLNIKLVKSPIMNQLSYHVSQKKLNGYGLNLDTNIEKDIRDTLKLLRNI
;
A
#
# COMPACT_ATOMS: atom_id res chain seq x y z
N LYS A 1 -33.07 -14.24 -2.18
CA LYS A 1 -32.23 -13.66 -3.22
C LYS A 1 -30.79 -13.62 -2.70
N ASN A 2 -29.84 -14.20 -3.46
CA ASN A 2 -28.43 -14.13 -3.11
C ASN A 2 -27.95 -12.68 -3.24
N LYS A 3 -27.33 -12.15 -2.18
CA LYS A 3 -26.73 -10.81 -2.23
C LYS A 3 -25.48 -10.84 -3.11
N ILE A 4 -25.27 -9.79 -3.88
CA ILE A 4 -24.02 -9.57 -4.62
C ILE A 4 -22.86 -9.49 -3.63
N LYS A 5 -21.75 -10.17 -3.94
CA LYS A 5 -20.51 -10.12 -3.16
C LYS A 5 -19.52 -9.16 -3.82
N LEU A 6 -18.99 -8.21 -3.07
CA LEU A 6 -18.11 -7.17 -3.55
C LEU A 6 -16.81 -7.13 -2.74
N ILE A 7 -15.68 -7.16 -3.42
CA ILE A 7 -14.37 -6.84 -2.84
C ILE A 7 -14.04 -5.40 -3.27
N HIS A 8 -14.14 -4.47 -2.33
CA HIS A 8 -13.85 -3.06 -2.57
C HIS A 8 -12.37 -2.75 -2.23
N LEU A 9 -11.69 -2.08 -3.15
CA LEU A 9 -10.30 -1.66 -2.96
C LEU A 9 -10.24 -0.19 -2.56
N SER A 10 -10.03 0.02 -1.27
CA SER A 10 -9.72 1.31 -0.68
C SER A 10 -8.20 1.48 -0.52
N SER A 11 -7.77 2.44 0.23
CA SER A 11 -6.36 2.78 0.42
C SER A 11 -6.07 3.17 1.86
N THR A 12 -4.93 2.76 2.38
CA THR A 12 -4.43 3.25 3.67
C THR A 12 -4.19 4.76 3.69
N SER A 13 -4.15 5.42 2.53
CA SER A 13 -4.02 6.89 2.45
C SER A 13 -5.17 7.67 3.08
N VAL A 14 -6.32 7.03 3.34
CA VAL A 14 -7.46 7.64 4.07
C VAL A 14 -7.09 8.03 5.51
N TYR A 15 -6.11 7.36 6.12
CA TYR A 15 -5.64 7.71 7.46
C TYR A 15 -4.93 9.06 7.51
N GLY A 16 -4.26 9.46 6.42
CA GLY A 16 -3.45 10.69 6.38
C GLY A 16 -2.25 10.61 7.33
N LYS A 17 -1.92 11.73 7.97
CA LYS A 17 -0.83 11.80 8.96
C LYS A 17 -1.32 11.31 10.32
N GLN A 18 -0.66 10.32 10.87
CA GLN A 18 -0.90 9.76 12.19
C GLN A 18 0.39 9.79 13.01
N THR A 19 0.28 9.93 14.33
CA THR A 19 1.42 9.91 15.25
C THR A 19 1.77 8.49 15.67
N ASP A 20 0.76 7.64 15.82
CA ASP A 20 0.87 6.30 16.36
C ASP A 20 0.47 5.21 15.34
N LEU A 21 0.54 3.97 15.76
CA LEU A 21 0.02 2.84 15.02
C LEU A 21 -1.50 2.98 14.87
N VAL A 22 -1.98 3.03 13.64
CA VAL A 22 -3.40 3.16 13.33
C VAL A 22 -3.97 1.85 12.81
N ASP A 23 -5.20 1.56 13.17
CA ASP A 23 -5.95 0.41 12.70
C ASP A 23 -7.36 0.79 12.19
N GLU A 24 -8.18 -0.21 11.92
CA GLU A 24 -9.52 -0.04 11.38
C GLU A 24 -10.52 0.58 12.38
N ASN A 25 -10.18 0.60 13.68
CA ASN A 25 -10.99 1.23 14.74
C ASN A 25 -10.78 2.75 14.82
N CYS A 26 -9.87 3.29 14.00
CA CYS A 26 -9.68 4.74 13.90
C CYS A 26 -11.00 5.43 13.60
N GLU A 27 -11.47 6.26 14.54
CA GLU A 27 -12.72 7.01 14.38
C GLU A 27 -12.66 7.93 13.15
N GLU A 28 -13.78 8.10 12.48
CA GLU A 28 -13.89 8.90 11.25
C GLU A 28 -13.32 10.31 11.38
N LYS A 29 -13.52 10.97 12.51
CA LYS A 29 -13.01 12.33 12.79
C LYS A 29 -11.48 12.44 12.75
N TYR A 30 -10.77 11.31 12.91
CA TYR A 30 -9.31 11.25 12.85
C TYR A 30 -8.77 10.78 11.50
N LEU A 31 -9.65 10.37 10.58
CA LEU A 31 -9.26 10.11 9.20
C LEU A 31 -8.99 11.45 8.52
N LYS A 32 -7.76 11.64 8.05
CA LYS A 32 -7.29 12.92 7.46
C LYS A 32 -6.74 12.71 6.06
N PRO A 33 -7.58 12.33 5.07
CA PRO A 33 -7.13 12.17 3.69
C PRO A 33 -6.46 13.47 3.21
N GLN A 34 -5.32 13.35 2.52
CA GLN A 34 -4.54 14.51 2.06
C GLN A 34 -4.44 14.57 0.53
N SER A 35 -5.37 13.93 -0.16
CA SER A 35 -5.45 13.99 -1.60
C SER A 35 -6.87 13.69 -2.06
N PRO A 36 -7.30 14.23 -3.23
CA PRO A 36 -8.61 13.91 -3.80
C PRO A 36 -8.84 12.40 -3.95
N TYR A 37 -7.80 11.64 -4.28
CA TYR A 37 -7.87 10.19 -4.34
C TYR A 37 -8.27 9.56 -3.00
N ALA A 38 -7.63 9.98 -1.90
CA ALA A 38 -7.91 9.46 -0.56
C ALA A 38 -9.30 9.89 -0.06
N GLU A 39 -9.73 11.10 -0.39
CA GLU A 39 -11.08 11.61 -0.08
C GLU A 39 -12.15 10.78 -0.78
N ILE A 40 -11.98 10.52 -2.09
CA ILE A 40 -12.91 9.67 -2.85
C ILE A 40 -12.97 8.27 -2.25
N LYS A 41 -11.84 7.66 -1.88
CA LYS A 41 -11.83 6.35 -1.24
C LYS A 41 -12.62 6.32 0.07
N LEU A 42 -12.52 7.37 0.87
CA LEU A 42 -13.32 7.48 2.10
C LEU A 42 -14.82 7.65 1.81
N ILE A 43 -15.19 8.39 0.76
CA ILE A 43 -16.58 8.51 0.30
C ILE A 43 -17.12 7.15 -0.14
N GLU A 44 -16.35 6.39 -0.94
CA GLU A 44 -16.72 5.04 -1.39
C GLU A 44 -16.98 4.10 -0.20
N GLU A 45 -16.12 4.12 0.84
CA GLU A 45 -16.30 3.34 2.07
C GLU A 45 -17.65 3.67 2.76
N LYS A 46 -17.98 4.96 2.85
CA LYS A 46 -19.25 5.42 3.44
C LYS A 46 -20.47 4.99 2.62
N MET A 47 -20.37 5.07 1.30
CA MET A 47 -21.44 4.60 0.40
C MET A 47 -21.70 3.11 0.59
N LEU A 48 -20.67 2.28 0.61
CA LEU A 48 -20.82 0.84 0.82
C LEU A 48 -21.44 0.50 2.17
N LYS A 49 -21.07 1.24 3.23
CA LYS A 49 -21.70 1.07 4.55
C LYS A 49 -23.20 1.31 4.52
N LYS A 50 -23.67 2.32 3.76
CA LYS A 50 -25.11 2.60 3.59
C LYS A 50 -25.81 1.47 2.83
N GLU A 51 -25.16 0.86 1.84
CA GLU A 51 -25.70 -0.18 0.98
C GLU A 51 -25.56 -1.61 1.54
N SER A 52 -25.06 -1.76 2.77
CA SER A 52 -24.76 -3.06 3.42
C SER A 52 -25.95 -4.02 3.51
N ARG A 53 -27.19 -3.50 3.47
CA ARG A 53 -28.40 -4.32 3.46
C ARG A 53 -28.67 -5.04 2.14
N TYR A 54 -28.14 -4.52 1.02
CA TYR A 54 -28.38 -5.06 -0.33
C TYR A 54 -27.24 -5.94 -0.84
N LEU A 55 -26.04 -5.75 -0.34
CA LEU A 55 -24.85 -6.47 -0.79
C LEU A 55 -24.01 -6.98 0.39
N LYS A 56 -23.16 -7.96 0.11
CA LYS A 56 -22.11 -8.40 1.03
C LYS A 56 -20.77 -7.91 0.52
N TYR A 57 -20.01 -7.21 1.34
CA TYR A 57 -18.74 -6.66 0.90
C TYR A 57 -17.67 -6.79 1.98
N ASN A 58 -16.43 -6.67 1.54
CA ASN A 58 -15.32 -6.23 2.38
C ASN A 58 -14.59 -5.11 1.68
N THR A 59 -14.19 -4.11 2.45
CA THR A 59 -13.32 -3.04 2.01
C THR A 59 -11.91 -3.32 2.47
N PHE A 60 -10.95 -3.31 1.54
CA PHE A 60 -9.54 -3.46 1.88
C PHE A 60 -8.80 -2.14 1.66
N ARG A 61 -8.28 -1.55 2.73
CA ARG A 61 -7.37 -0.41 2.69
C ARG A 61 -5.98 -0.93 2.32
N PHE A 62 -5.65 -0.92 1.05
CA PHE A 62 -4.38 -1.40 0.53
C PHE A 62 -3.25 -0.41 0.82
N GLY A 63 -2.10 -0.95 1.25
CA GLY A 63 -0.82 -0.25 1.21
C GLY A 63 -0.36 0.02 -0.23
N THR A 64 0.70 0.78 -0.39
CA THR A 64 1.28 1.05 -1.72
C THR A 64 1.75 -0.25 -2.36
N ILE A 65 1.17 -0.60 -3.51
CA ILE A 65 1.47 -1.88 -4.19
C ILE A 65 2.85 -1.83 -4.82
N SER A 66 3.61 -2.93 -4.65
CA SER A 66 4.89 -3.21 -5.29
C SER A 66 4.91 -4.60 -5.92
N GLY A 67 5.81 -4.80 -6.87
CA GLY A 67 6.02 -6.09 -7.52
C GLY A 67 5.74 -6.09 -9.03
N VAL A 68 6.10 -7.19 -9.68
CA VAL A 68 6.06 -7.36 -11.12
C VAL A 68 4.71 -7.87 -11.58
N SER A 69 4.16 -7.25 -12.64
CA SER A 69 2.99 -7.70 -13.37
C SER A 69 3.02 -7.15 -14.80
N LYS A 70 2.13 -7.64 -15.67
CA LYS A 70 1.93 -7.05 -17.02
C LYS A 70 1.50 -5.59 -16.96
N GLY A 71 0.78 -5.18 -15.90
CA GLY A 71 0.34 -3.80 -15.65
C GLY A 71 1.20 -3.06 -14.62
N ILE A 72 2.50 -3.37 -14.51
CA ILE A 72 3.39 -2.70 -13.56
C ILE A 72 3.38 -1.18 -13.76
N ARG A 73 3.27 -0.44 -12.66
CA ARG A 73 3.26 1.02 -12.67
C ARG A 73 4.53 1.56 -12.03
N PHE A 74 5.28 2.37 -12.77
CA PHE A 74 6.54 2.98 -12.32
C PHE A 74 6.38 4.36 -11.67
N HIS A 75 5.17 4.75 -11.29
CA HIS A 75 4.93 5.98 -10.53
C HIS A 75 4.81 5.77 -9.01
N THR A 76 4.62 4.52 -8.56
CA THR A 76 4.62 4.19 -7.12
C THR A 76 6.04 4.03 -6.59
N ALA A 77 6.26 4.38 -5.32
CA ALA A 77 7.60 4.58 -4.77
C ALA A 77 8.59 3.44 -5.04
N VAL A 78 8.27 2.19 -4.68
CA VAL A 78 9.22 1.06 -4.83
C VAL A 78 9.53 0.80 -6.31
N ASN A 79 8.49 0.68 -7.15
CA ASN A 79 8.67 0.40 -8.57
C ASN A 79 9.41 1.54 -9.28
N LYS A 80 9.10 2.81 -8.94
CA LYS A 80 9.79 3.99 -9.47
C LYS A 80 11.27 4.01 -9.10
N PHE A 81 11.59 3.69 -7.84
CA PHE A 81 12.98 3.67 -7.39
C PHE A 81 13.76 2.54 -8.08
N CYS A 82 13.16 1.36 -8.23
CA CYS A 82 13.77 0.26 -8.98
C CYS A 82 14.00 0.64 -10.45
N PHE A 83 13.03 1.28 -11.09
CA PHE A 83 13.14 1.74 -12.47
C PHE A 83 14.27 2.75 -12.65
N ASN A 84 14.32 3.79 -11.81
CA ASN A 84 15.39 4.79 -11.87
C ASN A 84 16.75 4.15 -11.57
N ALA A 85 16.82 3.23 -10.60
CA ALA A 85 18.06 2.52 -10.28
C ALA A 85 18.54 1.68 -11.45
N ALA A 86 17.66 0.95 -12.14
CA ALA A 86 17.99 0.11 -13.27
C ALA A 86 18.61 0.95 -14.41
N LEU A 87 18.00 2.10 -14.73
CA LEU A 87 18.42 3.01 -15.79
C LEU A 87 19.58 3.95 -15.39
N GLY A 88 20.12 3.84 -14.16
CA GLY A 88 21.16 4.77 -13.67
C GLY A 88 20.67 6.21 -13.49
N LYS A 89 19.34 6.45 -13.49
CA LYS A 89 18.74 7.77 -13.32
C LYS A 89 18.74 8.23 -11.86
N ASN A 90 18.61 9.54 -11.64
CA ASN A 90 18.46 10.09 -10.30
C ASN A 90 17.21 9.57 -9.61
N ILE A 91 17.39 9.07 -8.39
CA ILE A 91 16.28 8.75 -7.48
C ILE A 91 16.04 10.01 -6.62
N ASN A 92 15.08 10.83 -7.03
CA ASN A 92 14.71 12.02 -6.28
C ASN A 92 13.90 11.62 -5.04
N VAL A 93 14.41 11.98 -3.87
CA VAL A 93 13.78 11.70 -2.57
C VAL A 93 13.59 13.01 -1.82
N TYR A 94 12.37 13.25 -1.37
CA TYR A 94 12.11 14.41 -0.49
C TYR A 94 12.79 14.21 0.85
N LYS A 95 13.58 15.20 1.30
CA LYS A 95 14.32 15.14 2.58
C LYS A 95 13.41 14.78 3.75
N THR A 96 12.22 15.37 3.79
CA THR A 96 11.20 15.14 4.84
C THR A 96 10.61 13.74 4.80
N ALA A 97 10.58 13.07 3.64
CA ALA A 97 9.98 11.75 3.48
C ALA A 97 10.94 10.59 3.80
N LEU A 98 12.26 10.86 3.93
CA LEU A 98 13.28 9.81 4.02
C LEU A 98 13.04 8.82 5.17
N ASN A 99 12.63 9.34 6.33
CA ASN A 99 12.39 8.54 7.53
C ASN A 99 10.89 8.38 7.88
N GLN A 100 10.01 8.80 6.97
CA GLN A 100 8.58 8.61 7.15
C GLN A 100 8.19 7.16 6.79
N TYR A 101 7.42 6.55 7.68
CA TYR A 101 6.88 5.22 7.46
C TYR A 101 5.67 5.26 6.53
N ARG A 102 5.58 4.24 5.69
CA ARG A 102 4.42 4.00 4.82
C ARG A 102 4.11 2.52 4.73
N PRO A 103 2.84 2.15 4.67
CA PRO A 103 2.46 0.76 4.41
C PRO A 103 2.70 0.41 2.93
N TYR A 104 3.30 -0.74 2.71
CA TYR A 104 3.50 -1.33 1.39
C TYR A 104 2.82 -2.69 1.32
N LEU A 105 2.31 -3.01 0.15
CA LEU A 105 1.66 -4.28 -0.14
C LEU A 105 2.33 -4.93 -1.35
N SER A 106 2.85 -6.14 -1.17
CA SER A 106 3.30 -6.95 -2.29
C SER A 106 2.11 -7.34 -3.16
N LEU A 107 2.28 -7.32 -4.49
CA LEU A 107 1.25 -7.79 -5.40
C LEU A 107 0.86 -9.26 -5.13
N LYS A 108 1.80 -10.07 -4.63
CA LYS A 108 1.52 -11.45 -4.20
C LYS A 108 0.57 -11.50 -3.02
N ASP A 109 0.73 -10.61 -2.05
CA ASP A 109 -0.16 -10.53 -0.90
C ASP A 109 -1.51 -9.94 -1.29
N ALA A 110 -1.55 -8.97 -2.20
CA ALA A 110 -2.80 -8.50 -2.77
C ALA A 110 -3.60 -9.66 -3.40
N PHE A 111 -2.93 -10.54 -4.14
CA PHE A 111 -3.56 -11.75 -4.70
C PHE A 111 -4.07 -12.69 -3.60
N LYS A 112 -3.32 -12.89 -2.50
CA LYS A 112 -3.77 -13.70 -1.35
C LYS A 112 -5.09 -13.15 -0.76
N VAL A 113 -5.27 -11.82 -0.71
CA VAL A 113 -6.53 -11.20 -0.24
C VAL A 113 -7.71 -11.64 -1.09
N PHE A 114 -7.61 -11.52 -2.43
CA PHE A 114 -8.69 -11.94 -3.33
C PHE A 114 -8.98 -13.44 -3.21
N LYS A 115 -7.92 -14.26 -3.26
CA LYS A 115 -8.03 -15.70 -3.12
C LYS A 115 -8.74 -16.10 -1.82
N PHE A 116 -8.34 -15.51 -0.70
CA PHE A 116 -8.94 -15.76 0.61
C PHE A 116 -10.42 -15.41 0.65
N CYS A 117 -10.80 -14.24 0.11
CA CYS A 117 -12.20 -13.83 0.05
C CYS A 117 -13.06 -14.82 -0.73
N ILE A 118 -12.56 -15.30 -1.86
CA ILE A 118 -13.30 -16.22 -2.74
C ILE A 118 -13.38 -17.62 -2.11
N GLU A 119 -12.24 -18.20 -1.71
CA GLU A 119 -12.17 -19.58 -1.23
C GLU A 119 -12.84 -19.78 0.14
N LYS A 120 -12.73 -18.78 1.02
CA LYS A 120 -13.32 -18.83 2.36
C LYS A 120 -14.69 -18.18 2.43
N ASN A 121 -15.23 -17.70 1.31
CA ASN A 121 -16.49 -16.94 1.28
C ASN A 121 -16.48 -15.80 2.33
N PHE A 122 -15.34 -15.12 2.45
CA PHE A 122 -15.06 -14.13 3.48
C PHE A 122 -15.64 -12.76 3.09
N PHE A 123 -16.87 -12.47 3.57
CA PHE A 123 -17.59 -11.21 3.32
C PHE A 123 -18.36 -10.81 4.58
N HIS A 124 -17.86 -9.81 5.31
CA HIS A 124 -18.36 -9.41 6.63
C HIS A 124 -18.99 -8.03 6.69
N ASN A 125 -19.08 -7.31 5.55
CA ASN A 125 -19.49 -5.90 5.47
C ASN A 125 -18.61 -5.02 6.36
N ASP A 126 -17.31 -5.21 6.26
CA ASP A 126 -16.32 -4.62 7.15
C ASP A 126 -15.08 -4.10 6.41
N ILE A 127 -14.24 -3.34 7.11
CA ILE A 127 -13.02 -2.74 6.60
C ILE A 127 -11.81 -3.49 7.17
N PHE A 128 -10.82 -3.75 6.31
CA PHE A 128 -9.57 -4.43 6.66
C PHE A 128 -8.37 -3.71 6.07
N ASN A 129 -7.32 -3.54 6.87
CA ASN A 129 -6.03 -3.11 6.36
C ASN A 129 -5.29 -4.27 5.71
N ALA A 130 -4.73 -4.03 4.53
CA ALA A 130 -3.94 -5.02 3.82
C ALA A 130 -2.57 -4.44 3.43
N LEU A 131 -1.53 -4.93 4.07
CA LEU A 131 -0.15 -4.52 3.85
C LEU A 131 0.80 -5.68 4.13
N SER A 132 1.93 -5.73 3.42
CA SER A 132 3.03 -6.69 3.70
C SER A 132 4.01 -6.15 4.75
N GLY A 133 3.95 -4.85 5.04
CA GLY A 133 4.75 -4.21 6.06
C GLY A 133 4.81 -2.70 5.94
N ASN A 134 5.25 -2.07 7.02
CA ASN A 134 5.52 -0.64 7.07
C ASN A 134 7.02 -0.39 6.91
N PHE A 135 7.43 0.44 5.96
CA PHE A 135 8.83 0.76 5.71
C PHE A 135 9.03 2.24 5.49
N THR A 136 10.20 2.75 5.88
CA THR A 136 10.64 4.09 5.49
C THR A 136 11.23 4.07 4.07
N VAL A 137 11.26 5.24 3.43
CA VAL A 137 11.94 5.38 2.13
C VAL A 137 13.41 4.97 2.23
N ASN A 138 14.09 5.31 3.33
CA ASN A 138 15.48 4.92 3.59
C ASN A 138 15.66 3.39 3.63
N GLN A 139 14.75 2.68 4.29
CA GLN A 139 14.77 1.22 4.33
C GLN A 139 14.58 0.60 2.93
N ILE A 140 13.69 1.15 2.13
CA ILE A 140 13.48 0.71 0.74
C ILE A 140 14.76 0.94 -0.09
N LEU A 141 15.38 2.12 0.00
CA LEU A 141 16.63 2.43 -0.71
C LEU A 141 17.76 1.50 -0.29
N LYS A 142 17.92 1.22 1.01
CA LYS A 142 18.90 0.25 1.50
C LYS A 142 18.68 -1.15 0.90
N LYS A 143 17.42 -1.59 0.78
CA LYS A 143 17.09 -2.88 0.14
C LYS A 143 17.42 -2.88 -1.36
N ILE A 144 17.13 -1.80 -2.08
CA ILE A 144 17.51 -1.65 -3.50
C ILE A 144 19.04 -1.69 -3.67
N LYS A 145 19.79 -1.02 -2.77
CA LYS A 145 21.25 -0.96 -2.80
C LYS A 145 21.93 -2.34 -2.69
N LYS A 146 21.28 -3.32 -2.08
CA LYS A 146 21.79 -4.70 -2.05
C LYS A 146 21.94 -5.32 -3.46
N TYR A 147 21.07 -4.95 -4.40
CA TYR A 147 21.02 -5.50 -5.75
C TYR A 147 21.61 -4.55 -6.82
N LYS A 148 21.64 -3.26 -6.55
CA LYS A 148 22.22 -2.23 -7.41
C LYS A 148 23.09 -1.31 -6.54
N LYS A 149 24.40 -1.56 -6.50
CA LYS A 149 25.33 -0.88 -5.58
C LYS A 149 25.37 0.64 -5.77
N ASN A 150 25.41 1.09 -7.02
CA ASN A 150 25.54 2.52 -7.37
C ASN A 150 24.15 3.12 -7.62
N LEU A 151 23.62 3.81 -6.61
CA LEU A 151 22.35 4.55 -6.69
C LEU A 151 22.64 6.05 -6.71
N ASN A 152 22.13 6.74 -7.71
CA ASN A 152 22.18 8.20 -7.80
C ASN A 152 21.01 8.79 -6.98
N ILE A 153 21.19 8.91 -5.66
CA ILE A 153 20.14 9.45 -4.77
C ILE A 153 20.31 10.95 -4.68
N LYS A 154 19.26 11.70 -5.07
CA LYS A 154 19.20 13.16 -4.95
C LYS A 154 18.15 13.56 -3.94
N LEU A 155 18.58 14.18 -2.84
CA LEU A 155 17.67 14.75 -1.85
C LEU A 155 17.13 16.09 -2.37
N VAL A 156 15.80 16.20 -2.47
CA VAL A 156 15.12 17.38 -2.97
C VAL A 156 14.20 17.99 -1.91
N LYS A 157 13.99 19.30 -1.96
CA LYS A 157 12.95 19.97 -1.15
C LYS A 157 11.58 19.66 -1.78
N SER A 158 10.60 19.35 -0.95
CA SER A 158 9.21 19.21 -1.43
C SER A 158 8.54 20.58 -1.41
N PRO A 159 7.94 21.03 -2.53
CA PRO A 159 7.12 22.23 -2.54
C PRO A 159 5.76 22.00 -1.88
N ILE A 160 5.30 20.76 -1.77
CA ILE A 160 4.02 20.37 -1.19
C ILE A 160 4.25 19.37 -0.06
N MET A 161 3.77 19.73 1.12
CA MET A 161 3.96 19.02 2.36
C MET A 161 2.98 17.85 2.53
N ASN A 162 2.95 16.88 1.62
CA ASN A 162 2.30 15.60 1.90
C ASN A 162 3.18 14.78 2.86
N GLN A 163 3.25 15.22 4.11
CA GLN A 163 3.96 14.51 5.18
C GLN A 163 3.09 13.36 5.68
N LEU A 164 2.96 12.33 4.86
CA LEU A 164 2.29 11.10 5.25
C LEU A 164 3.31 10.23 5.99
N SER A 165 3.33 10.28 7.30
CA SER A 165 4.00 9.27 8.12
C SER A 165 2.94 8.58 8.94
N TYR A 166 2.78 7.28 8.75
CA TYR A 166 1.85 6.48 9.53
C TYR A 166 2.21 5.01 9.49
N HIS A 167 2.08 4.39 10.65
CA HIS A 167 2.15 2.95 10.82
C HIS A 167 0.73 2.38 10.78
N VAL A 168 0.52 1.33 10.02
CA VAL A 168 -0.78 0.67 9.91
C VAL A 168 -0.70 -0.74 10.47
N SER A 169 -1.65 -1.09 11.32
CA SER A 169 -1.82 -2.43 11.85
C SER A 169 -2.61 -3.30 10.87
N GLN A 170 -2.23 -4.56 10.73
CA GLN A 170 -3.01 -5.59 10.02
C GLN A 170 -3.51 -6.69 10.98
N LYS A 171 -3.50 -6.44 12.28
CA LYS A 171 -3.89 -7.45 13.29
C LYS A 171 -5.28 -8.00 13.07
N LYS A 172 -6.23 -7.16 12.62
CA LYS A 172 -7.60 -7.57 12.35
C LYS A 172 -7.66 -8.67 11.29
N LEU A 173 -7.00 -8.48 10.15
CA LEU A 173 -6.98 -9.46 9.06
C LEU A 173 -6.23 -10.74 9.47
N ASN A 174 -5.14 -10.61 10.22
CA ASN A 174 -4.40 -11.75 10.76
C ASN A 174 -5.28 -12.60 11.71
N GLY A 175 -6.16 -11.96 12.49
CA GLY A 175 -7.11 -12.64 13.38
C GLY A 175 -8.10 -13.55 12.65
N TYR A 176 -8.35 -13.30 11.35
CA TYR A 176 -9.12 -14.18 10.48
C TYR A 176 -8.27 -15.26 9.77
N GLY A 177 -6.99 -15.34 10.08
CA GLY A 177 -6.07 -16.35 9.53
C GLY A 177 -5.41 -15.97 8.21
N LEU A 178 -5.56 -14.72 7.74
CA LEU A 178 -4.87 -14.24 6.55
C LEU A 178 -3.63 -13.41 6.92
N ASN A 179 -2.46 -14.00 6.77
CA ASN A 179 -1.18 -13.33 6.98
C ASN A 179 -0.58 -12.83 5.66
N LEU A 180 -0.31 -11.52 5.62
CA LEU A 180 0.33 -10.85 4.49
C LEU A 180 1.76 -10.49 4.88
N ASP A 181 2.69 -11.38 4.56
CA ASP A 181 4.07 -11.36 5.05
C ASP A 181 5.12 -11.42 3.94
N THR A 182 4.71 -11.18 2.69
CA THR A 182 5.66 -11.23 1.56
C THR A 182 6.77 -10.21 1.76
N ASN A 183 8.02 -10.68 1.75
CA ASN A 183 9.17 -9.81 1.88
C ASN A 183 9.28 -8.87 0.66
N ILE A 184 9.14 -7.57 0.89
CA ILE A 184 9.25 -6.52 -0.14
C ILE A 184 10.59 -6.57 -0.88
N GLU A 185 11.63 -7.13 -0.27
CA GLU A 185 12.94 -7.30 -0.89
C GLU A 185 12.86 -8.25 -2.12
N LYS A 186 11.95 -9.23 -2.08
CA LYS A 186 11.66 -10.09 -3.23
C LYS A 186 11.05 -9.30 -4.38
N ASP A 187 10.09 -8.43 -4.11
CA ASP A 187 9.50 -7.56 -5.12
C ASP A 187 10.54 -6.64 -5.76
N ILE A 188 11.43 -6.06 -4.94
CA ILE A 188 12.55 -5.21 -5.41
C ILE A 188 13.46 -6.00 -6.33
N ARG A 189 13.91 -7.18 -5.90
CA ARG A 189 14.80 -8.05 -6.68
C ARG A 189 14.17 -8.44 -8.02
N ASP A 190 12.91 -8.89 -7.98
CA ASP A 190 12.20 -9.36 -9.17
C ASP A 190 11.95 -8.18 -10.14
N THR A 191 11.65 -6.98 -9.63
CA THR A 191 11.51 -5.77 -10.44
C THR A 191 12.83 -5.35 -11.09
N LEU A 192 13.93 -5.37 -10.34
CA LEU A 192 15.26 -5.06 -10.90
C LEU A 192 15.71 -6.11 -11.92
N LYS A 193 15.37 -7.38 -11.71
CA LYS A 193 15.63 -8.46 -12.68
C LYS A 193 14.87 -8.24 -13.98
N LEU A 194 13.60 -7.87 -13.91
CA LEU A 194 12.80 -7.53 -15.10
C LEU A 194 13.42 -6.40 -15.91
N LEU A 195 14.00 -5.41 -15.23
CA LEU A 195 14.55 -4.20 -15.84
C LEU A 195 16.02 -4.29 -16.25
N ARG A 196 16.66 -5.47 -16.12
CA ARG A 196 18.09 -5.63 -16.47
C ARG A 196 18.38 -5.54 -17.97
N ASN A 197 17.38 -5.82 -18.80
CA ASN A 197 17.51 -5.90 -20.25
C ASN A 197 16.91 -4.68 -20.96
N ILE A 198 16.67 -3.60 -20.23
CA ILE A 198 16.25 -2.30 -20.73
C ILE A 198 17.45 -1.37 -20.69
#